data_4175eb6f13d0f5e168c35579e35c525e
#
_entry.id   4175eb6f13d0f5e168c35579e35c525e
#
_cell.length_a   1.000
_cell.length_b   1.000
_cell.length_c   1.000
_cell.angle_alpha   90.00
_cell.angle_beta   90.00
_cell.angle_gamma   90.00
#
_symmetry.space_group_name_H-M   'P 1'
#
loop_
_entity.id
_entity.type
_entity.pdbx_description
1 polymer ?
#
loop_
_entity_poly.entity_id
_entity_poly.type
_entity_poly.pdbx_seq_one_letter_code
_entity_poly.pdbx_strand_id
1 'polypeptide(L)'
;MLHDNSFNEDPSRIIRGLKFAARFDLHRDPHTKELQEKYINTQMHDDISWTRIKSELKSSFCLNKARLYDMFVVNKNYKLIHGEKPDIKGLEIKSLIDKYNPTFDWLVYLGTVLNDENIIEAFCFNRNEKKVFTDKKWLLENNLSVMNTNYDIYQFFHKKSLEAILIYYLLTKRKEPLIYLEKLIKIR
;
A
#
# COMPACT_ATOMS: atom_id res chain seq x y z
N MET A 1 23.84 -17.14 -6.95
CA MET A 1 23.20 -16.76 -8.20
C MET A 1 21.81 -17.37 -8.22
N LEU A 2 20.77 -16.60 -8.53
CA LEU A 2 19.42 -17.16 -8.67
C LEU A 2 19.36 -17.96 -9.98
N HIS A 3 18.75 -19.16 -9.96
CA HIS A 3 18.48 -19.89 -11.18
C HIS A 3 17.20 -19.37 -11.86
N ASP A 4 17.03 -19.65 -13.14
CA ASP A 4 15.98 -19.04 -13.99
C ASP A 4 14.55 -19.24 -13.49
N ASN A 5 14.26 -20.34 -12.78
CA ASN A 5 12.94 -20.66 -12.24
C ASN A 5 12.71 -20.14 -10.80
N SER A 6 13.67 -19.44 -10.21
CA SER A 6 13.61 -19.05 -8.80
C SER A 6 12.36 -18.24 -8.42
N PHE A 7 11.88 -17.37 -9.30
CA PHE A 7 10.68 -16.57 -9.03
C PHE A 7 9.39 -17.33 -9.32
N ASN A 8 9.42 -18.30 -10.23
CA ASN A 8 8.27 -19.20 -10.46
C ASN A 8 8.03 -20.11 -9.26
N GLU A 9 9.10 -20.61 -8.62
CA GLU A 9 9.00 -21.45 -7.42
C GLU A 9 8.53 -20.65 -6.19
N ASP A 10 9.00 -19.42 -6.03
CA ASP A 10 8.68 -18.60 -4.87
C ASP A 10 8.70 -17.09 -5.22
N PRO A 11 7.57 -16.53 -5.66
CA PRO A 11 7.45 -15.12 -5.99
C PRO A 11 7.74 -14.17 -4.82
N SER A 12 7.61 -14.63 -3.58
CA SER A 12 7.93 -13.83 -2.41
C SER A 12 9.41 -13.43 -2.35
N ARG A 13 10.28 -14.14 -3.07
CA ARG A 13 11.70 -13.79 -3.23
C ARG A 13 11.88 -12.40 -3.85
N ILE A 14 10.95 -11.95 -4.70
CA ILE A 14 10.96 -10.59 -5.27
C ILE A 14 10.84 -9.55 -4.16
N ILE A 15 9.88 -9.72 -3.25
CA ILE A 15 9.66 -8.80 -2.13
C ILE A 15 10.82 -8.85 -1.14
N ARG A 16 11.34 -10.06 -0.84
CA ARG A 16 12.52 -10.23 0.03
C ARG A 16 13.76 -9.56 -0.56
N GLY A 17 13.99 -9.75 -1.86
CA GLY A 17 15.11 -9.08 -2.57
C GLY A 17 15.01 -7.56 -2.51
N LEU A 18 13.80 -7.01 -2.69
CA LEU A 18 13.53 -5.58 -2.54
C LEU A 18 13.84 -5.09 -1.12
N LYS A 19 13.39 -5.83 -0.09
CA LYS A 19 13.65 -5.52 1.31
C LYS A 19 15.16 -5.45 1.62
N PHE A 20 15.93 -6.42 1.16
CA PHE A 20 17.38 -6.42 1.35
C PHE A 20 18.07 -5.29 0.57
N ALA A 21 17.66 -5.05 -0.67
CA ALA A 21 18.20 -3.95 -1.47
C ALA A 21 17.93 -2.59 -0.79
N ALA A 22 16.72 -2.36 -0.26
CA ALA A 22 16.38 -1.14 0.45
C ALA A 22 17.13 -0.98 1.78
N ARG A 23 17.35 -2.11 2.51
CA ARG A 23 18.01 -2.11 3.82
C ARG A 23 19.52 -1.87 3.74
N PHE A 24 20.18 -2.53 2.80
CA PHE A 24 21.64 -2.57 2.70
C PHE A 24 22.21 -1.72 1.57
N ASP A 25 21.38 -0.92 0.91
CA ASP A 25 21.74 -0.10 -0.25
C ASP A 25 22.37 -0.91 -1.40
N LEU A 26 21.84 -2.10 -1.62
CA LEU A 26 22.33 -3.01 -2.63
C LEU A 26 21.65 -2.75 -3.98
N HIS A 27 22.40 -2.94 -5.04
CA HIS A 27 21.87 -3.01 -6.40
C HIS A 27 21.68 -4.48 -6.80
N ARG A 28 20.56 -4.77 -7.47
CA ARG A 28 20.35 -6.09 -8.05
C ARG A 28 21.21 -6.23 -9.29
N ASP A 29 21.77 -7.43 -9.47
CA ASP A 29 22.50 -7.73 -10.71
C ASP A 29 21.53 -7.73 -11.91
N PRO A 30 22.04 -7.45 -13.13
CA PRO A 30 21.21 -7.33 -14.33
C PRO A 30 20.37 -8.57 -14.63
N HIS A 31 20.93 -9.77 -14.47
CA HIS A 31 20.24 -11.02 -14.73
C HIS A 31 19.06 -11.25 -13.77
N THR A 32 19.27 -11.04 -12.48
CA THR A 32 18.18 -11.11 -11.48
C THR A 32 17.06 -10.10 -11.78
N LYS A 33 17.41 -8.90 -12.26
CA LYS A 33 16.44 -7.89 -12.65
C LYS A 33 15.62 -8.32 -13.86
N GLU A 34 16.27 -8.89 -14.87
CA GLU A 34 15.63 -9.42 -16.08
C GLU A 34 14.64 -10.55 -15.74
N LEU A 35 15.05 -11.53 -14.92
CA LEU A 35 14.20 -12.61 -14.46
C LEU A 35 12.97 -12.10 -13.69
N GLN A 36 13.15 -11.10 -12.84
CA GLN A 36 12.05 -10.47 -12.13
C GLN A 36 11.08 -9.77 -13.07
N GLU A 37 11.57 -8.98 -14.02
CA GLU A 37 10.74 -8.28 -15.01
C GLU A 37 9.97 -9.28 -15.88
N LYS A 38 10.62 -10.35 -16.30
CA LYS A 38 9.98 -11.44 -17.02
C LYS A 38 8.84 -12.06 -16.21
N TYR A 39 9.08 -12.43 -14.96
CA TYR A 39 8.06 -13.00 -14.08
C TYR A 39 6.87 -12.04 -13.87
N ILE A 40 7.14 -10.78 -13.55
CA ILE A 40 6.09 -9.76 -13.31
C ILE A 40 5.21 -9.55 -14.57
N ASN A 41 5.79 -9.66 -15.76
CA ASN A 41 5.07 -9.42 -17.02
C ASN A 41 4.29 -10.63 -17.49
N THR A 42 4.61 -11.86 -17.04
CA THR A 42 3.89 -13.08 -17.47
C THR A 42 2.50 -13.20 -16.84
N GLN A 43 2.19 -12.46 -15.78
CA GLN A 43 0.91 -12.50 -15.05
C GLN A 43 0.47 -13.90 -14.58
N MET A 44 1.37 -14.89 -14.62
CA MET A 44 1.11 -16.26 -14.17
C MET A 44 1.27 -16.35 -12.64
N HIS A 45 0.25 -15.86 -11.91
CA HIS A 45 0.29 -15.76 -10.46
C HIS A 45 -0.63 -16.79 -9.76
N ASP A 46 -1.03 -17.84 -10.46
CA ASP A 46 -2.05 -18.79 -10.00
C ASP A 46 -1.63 -19.59 -8.76
N ASP A 47 -0.32 -19.78 -8.54
CA ASP A 47 0.22 -20.57 -7.42
C ASP A 47 0.84 -19.72 -6.30
N ILE A 48 0.50 -18.42 -6.22
CA ILE A 48 1.07 -17.56 -5.18
C ILE A 48 0.45 -17.85 -3.80
N SER A 49 1.29 -18.08 -2.81
CA SER A 49 0.87 -18.01 -1.41
C SER A 49 0.65 -16.56 -0.98
N TRP A 50 -0.58 -16.07 -1.12
CA TRP A 50 -0.97 -14.70 -0.78
C TRP A 50 -0.69 -14.33 0.68
N THR A 51 -0.84 -15.28 1.60
CA THR A 51 -0.49 -15.09 3.01
C THR A 51 1.00 -14.85 3.21
N ARG A 52 1.84 -15.51 2.41
CA ARG A 52 3.29 -15.31 2.42
C ARG A 52 3.68 -13.96 1.83
N ILE A 53 3.10 -13.58 0.68
CA ILE A 53 3.30 -12.24 0.09
C ILE A 53 2.90 -11.15 1.08
N LYS A 54 1.73 -11.26 1.72
CA LYS A 54 1.29 -10.33 2.78
C LYS A 54 2.32 -10.23 3.90
N SER A 55 2.81 -11.36 4.41
CA SER A 55 3.80 -11.39 5.50
C SER A 55 5.10 -10.68 5.11
N GLU A 56 5.59 -10.95 3.89
CA GLU A 56 6.80 -10.29 3.37
C GLU A 56 6.58 -8.79 3.16
N LEU A 57 5.44 -8.35 2.61
CA LEU A 57 5.11 -6.93 2.46
C LEU A 57 5.03 -6.23 3.82
N LYS A 58 4.32 -6.83 4.79
CA LYS A 58 4.21 -6.28 6.14
C LYS A 58 5.59 -6.13 6.78
N SER A 59 6.44 -7.16 6.72
CA SER A 59 7.79 -7.11 7.28
C SER A 59 8.71 -6.13 6.53
N SER A 60 8.49 -5.94 5.25
CA SER A 60 9.26 -5.02 4.42
C SER A 60 8.96 -3.57 4.75
N PHE A 61 7.69 -3.21 4.86
CA PHE A 61 7.28 -1.86 5.22
C PHE A 61 7.53 -1.48 6.70
N CYS A 62 8.13 -2.35 7.51
CA CYS A 62 8.61 -2.00 8.85
C CYS A 62 9.97 -1.30 8.87
N LEU A 63 10.76 -1.36 7.77
CA LEU A 63 12.10 -0.79 7.65
C LEU A 63 12.12 0.25 6.54
N ASN A 64 12.97 1.26 6.60
CA ASN A 64 13.17 2.31 5.57
C ASN A 64 12.00 2.46 4.54
N LYS A 65 10.81 2.66 5.06
CA LYS A 65 9.51 2.50 4.39
C LYS A 65 9.37 3.33 3.12
N ALA A 66 9.80 4.59 3.16
CA ALA A 66 9.70 5.50 2.03
C ALA A 66 10.51 5.02 0.83
N ARG A 67 11.80 4.70 1.05
CA ARG A 67 12.69 4.20 0.01
C ARG A 67 12.20 2.86 -0.56
N LEU A 68 11.78 1.95 0.32
CA LEU A 68 11.27 0.65 -0.11
C LEU A 68 10.04 0.82 -1.00
N TYR A 69 9.13 1.72 -0.63
CA TYR A 69 7.94 2.02 -1.42
C TYR A 69 8.31 2.56 -2.80
N ASP A 70 9.23 3.54 -2.88
CA ASP A 70 9.67 4.10 -4.15
C ASP A 70 10.31 3.01 -5.03
N MET A 71 11.14 2.14 -4.46
CA MET A 71 11.71 0.99 -5.16
C MET A 71 10.63 -0.01 -5.60
N PHE A 72 9.60 -0.25 -4.79
CA PHE A 72 8.46 -1.12 -5.10
C PHE A 72 7.70 -0.61 -6.33
N VAL A 73 7.48 0.70 -6.41
CA VAL A 73 6.80 1.36 -7.54
C VAL A 73 7.69 1.38 -8.78
N VAL A 74 8.95 1.81 -8.65
CA VAL A 74 9.90 1.89 -9.78
C VAL A 74 10.12 0.52 -10.43
N ASN A 75 10.24 -0.54 -9.63
CA ASN A 75 10.44 -1.91 -10.12
C ASN A 75 9.13 -2.61 -10.53
N LYS A 76 8.02 -1.89 -10.59
CA LYS A 76 6.69 -2.40 -10.99
C LYS A 76 6.17 -3.56 -10.13
N ASN A 77 6.68 -3.70 -8.89
CA ASN A 77 6.31 -4.82 -8.01
C ASN A 77 4.84 -4.78 -7.56
N TYR A 78 4.16 -3.63 -7.70
CA TYR A 78 2.72 -3.52 -7.49
C TYR A 78 1.92 -4.45 -8.41
N LYS A 79 2.47 -4.81 -9.58
CA LYS A 79 1.82 -5.77 -10.50
C LYS A 79 1.71 -7.18 -9.91
N LEU A 80 2.62 -7.57 -8.99
CA LEU A 80 2.55 -8.87 -8.29
C LEU A 80 1.27 -9.03 -7.46
N ILE A 81 0.66 -7.92 -7.07
CA ILE A 81 -0.55 -7.88 -6.27
C ILE A 81 -1.72 -7.27 -7.06
N HIS A 82 -1.66 -7.35 -8.39
CA HIS A 82 -2.64 -6.77 -9.30
C HIS A 82 -2.94 -5.28 -9.00
N GLY A 83 -1.94 -4.58 -8.45
CA GLY A 83 -2.06 -3.18 -8.08
C GLY A 83 -1.85 -2.24 -9.27
N GLU A 84 -2.22 -0.99 -9.05
CA GLU A 84 -2.02 0.08 -10.01
C GLU A 84 -0.81 0.93 -9.64
N LYS A 85 -0.18 1.56 -10.65
CA LYS A 85 0.93 2.48 -10.42
C LYS A 85 0.43 3.75 -9.74
N PRO A 86 0.85 4.04 -8.50
CA PRO A 86 0.47 5.28 -7.83
C PRO A 86 1.34 6.44 -8.30
N ASP A 87 0.76 7.65 -8.32
CA ASP A 87 1.50 8.91 -8.49
C ASP A 87 1.77 9.55 -7.11
N ILE A 88 2.43 8.80 -6.25
CA ILE A 88 2.69 9.17 -4.85
C ILE A 88 4.13 8.76 -4.52
N LYS A 89 4.86 9.62 -3.81
CA LYS A 89 6.22 9.33 -3.34
C LYS A 89 6.20 8.75 -1.92
N GLY A 90 7.12 7.84 -1.63
CA GLY A 90 7.23 7.22 -0.32
C GLY A 90 7.47 8.21 0.82
N LEU A 91 8.18 9.33 0.57
CA LEU A 91 8.38 10.40 1.55
C LEU A 91 7.09 11.13 1.91
N GLU A 92 6.17 11.30 0.96
CA GLU A 92 4.85 11.89 1.21
C GLU A 92 4.04 11.02 2.17
N ILE A 93 4.00 9.71 1.90
CA ILE A 93 3.32 8.75 2.79
C ILE A 93 3.96 8.78 4.18
N LYS A 94 5.30 8.73 4.24
CA LYS A 94 6.04 8.75 5.49
C LYS A 94 5.73 9.98 6.33
N SER A 95 5.67 11.17 5.72
CA SER A 95 5.37 12.41 6.44
C SER A 95 3.99 12.40 7.12
N LEU A 96 2.99 11.81 6.47
CA LEU A 96 1.66 11.65 7.05
C LEU A 96 1.65 10.60 8.18
N ILE A 97 2.35 9.50 8.00
CA ILE A 97 2.49 8.46 9.04
C ILE A 97 3.17 9.04 10.28
N ASP A 98 4.27 9.76 10.12
CA ASP A 98 4.99 10.39 11.22
C ASP A 98 4.11 11.44 11.95
N LYS A 99 3.25 12.17 11.21
CA LYS A 99 2.36 13.17 11.77
C LYS A 99 1.16 12.60 12.52
N TYR A 100 0.54 11.56 11.99
CA TYR A 100 -0.76 11.06 12.49
C TYR A 100 -0.66 9.72 13.22
N ASN A 101 0.46 9.03 13.13
CA ASN A 101 0.77 7.78 13.82
C ASN A 101 -0.33 6.70 13.71
N PRO A 102 -0.70 6.25 12.50
CA PRO A 102 -1.70 5.21 12.30
C PRO A 102 -1.25 3.86 12.89
N THR A 103 -2.21 3.04 13.34
CA THR A 103 -1.93 1.72 13.94
C THR A 103 -1.33 0.74 12.93
N PHE A 104 -1.81 0.79 11.69
CA PHE A 104 -1.37 -0.10 10.61
C PHE A 104 -0.66 0.70 9.52
N ASP A 105 0.44 1.34 9.87
CA ASP A 105 1.21 2.22 8.97
C ASP A 105 1.59 1.55 7.63
N TRP A 106 1.93 0.26 7.65
CA TRP A 106 2.23 -0.51 6.44
C TRP A 106 1.03 -0.61 5.47
N LEU A 107 -0.20 -0.57 6.00
CA LEU A 107 -1.41 -0.56 5.17
C LEU A 107 -1.63 0.78 4.47
N VAL A 108 -1.08 1.88 4.99
CA VAL A 108 -1.12 3.16 4.28
C VAL A 108 -0.33 3.08 2.98
N TYR A 109 0.87 2.46 3.02
CA TYR A 109 1.66 2.20 1.81
C TYR A 109 0.94 1.23 0.86
N LEU A 110 0.52 0.08 1.37
CA LEU A 110 -0.14 -0.95 0.56
C LEU A 110 -1.45 -0.45 -0.05
N GLY A 111 -2.24 0.29 0.70
CA GLY A 111 -3.54 0.78 0.27
C GLY A 111 -3.49 1.82 -0.86
N THR A 112 -2.33 2.45 -1.12
CA THR A 112 -2.18 3.33 -2.28
C THR A 112 -2.03 2.59 -3.60
N VAL A 113 -1.70 1.30 -3.57
CA VAL A 113 -1.45 0.46 -4.76
C VAL A 113 -2.44 -0.68 -4.93
N LEU A 114 -3.00 -1.22 -3.83
CA LEU A 114 -3.87 -2.39 -3.85
C LEU A 114 -5.35 -1.98 -3.92
N ASN A 115 -6.02 -2.31 -5.03
CA ASN A 115 -7.44 -2.06 -5.26
C ASN A 115 -8.23 -3.34 -5.53
N ASP A 116 -7.58 -4.43 -5.95
CA ASP A 116 -8.21 -5.70 -6.33
C ASP A 116 -8.83 -6.39 -5.10
N GLU A 117 -10.15 -6.56 -5.12
CA GLU A 117 -10.89 -7.17 -4.01
C GLU A 117 -10.57 -8.65 -3.83
N ASN A 118 -10.30 -9.37 -4.92
CA ASN A 118 -9.95 -10.79 -4.85
C ASN A 118 -8.61 -10.95 -4.11
N ILE A 119 -7.65 -10.07 -4.39
CA ILE A 119 -6.36 -10.08 -3.70
C ILE A 119 -6.51 -9.65 -2.23
N ILE A 120 -7.35 -8.67 -1.93
CA ILE A 120 -7.66 -8.26 -0.56
C ILE A 120 -8.24 -9.44 0.23
N GLU A 121 -9.16 -10.21 -0.33
CA GLU A 121 -9.71 -11.42 0.30
C GLU A 121 -8.63 -12.51 0.44
N ALA A 122 -7.84 -12.77 -0.61
CA ALA A 122 -6.79 -13.78 -0.62
C ALA A 122 -5.67 -13.50 0.41
N PHE A 123 -5.44 -12.24 0.77
CA PHE A 123 -4.48 -11.86 1.80
C PHE A 123 -4.92 -12.27 3.22
N CYS A 124 -6.15 -12.68 3.42
CA CYS A 124 -6.67 -13.09 4.73
C CYS A 124 -6.38 -12.04 5.81
N PHE A 125 -6.70 -10.79 5.56
CA PHE A 125 -6.57 -9.72 6.54
C PHE A 125 -7.44 -9.99 7.78
N ASN A 126 -6.95 -9.64 8.97
CA ASN A 126 -7.79 -9.65 10.15
C ASN A 126 -8.88 -8.56 10.06
N ARG A 127 -9.86 -8.62 10.96
CA ARG A 127 -11.03 -7.71 10.94
C ARG A 127 -10.64 -6.22 10.87
N ASN A 128 -9.63 -5.82 11.63
CA ASN A 128 -9.20 -4.41 11.69
C ASN A 128 -8.44 -4.01 10.43
N GLU A 129 -7.56 -4.87 9.92
CA GLU A 129 -6.84 -4.67 8.66
C GLU A 129 -7.83 -4.60 7.48
N LYS A 130 -8.82 -5.51 7.43
CA LYS A 130 -9.85 -5.54 6.38
C LYS A 130 -10.72 -4.27 6.41
N LYS A 131 -11.02 -3.74 7.61
CA LYS A 131 -11.76 -2.50 7.76
C LYS A 131 -11.11 -1.33 7.03
N VAL A 132 -9.76 -1.26 6.98
CA VAL A 132 -9.04 -0.20 6.24
C VAL A 132 -9.43 -0.20 4.77
N PHE A 133 -9.46 -1.36 4.12
CA PHE A 133 -9.83 -1.47 2.70
C PHE A 133 -11.32 -1.23 2.46
N THR A 134 -12.18 -1.71 3.35
CA THR A 134 -13.63 -1.45 3.28
C THR A 134 -13.93 0.05 3.41
N ASP A 135 -13.31 0.72 4.38
CA ASP A 135 -13.47 2.16 4.57
C ASP A 135 -12.88 2.95 3.39
N LYS A 136 -11.70 2.54 2.87
CA LYS A 136 -11.10 3.12 1.67
C LYS A 136 -12.04 3.05 0.47
N LYS A 137 -12.57 1.86 0.18
CA LYS A 137 -13.51 1.64 -0.92
C LYS A 137 -14.71 2.57 -0.77
N TRP A 138 -15.33 2.57 0.41
CA TRP A 138 -16.47 3.42 0.69
C TRP A 138 -16.16 4.91 0.47
N LEU A 139 -15.00 5.40 0.93
CA LEU A 139 -14.59 6.79 0.76
C LEU A 139 -14.38 7.17 -0.72
N LEU A 140 -13.86 6.25 -1.53
CA LEU A 140 -13.62 6.50 -2.96
C LEU A 140 -14.91 6.46 -3.80
N GLU A 141 -15.86 5.58 -3.44
CA GLU A 141 -17.13 5.42 -4.14
C GLU A 141 -18.14 6.53 -3.80
N ASN A 142 -18.05 7.09 -2.59
CA ASN A 142 -18.99 8.12 -2.17
C ASN A 142 -18.46 9.52 -2.49
N ASN A 143 -19.27 10.29 -3.20
CA ASN A 143 -18.83 11.56 -3.74
C ASN A 143 -18.84 12.66 -2.66
N LEU A 144 -17.69 13.33 -2.49
CA LEU A 144 -17.52 14.54 -1.66
C LEU A 144 -18.15 15.80 -2.23
N SER A 145 -18.76 15.75 -3.42
CA SER A 145 -19.21 16.94 -4.16
C SER A 145 -20.26 17.80 -3.45
N VAL A 146 -20.78 17.35 -2.32
CA VAL A 146 -21.88 18.02 -1.56
C VAL A 146 -21.43 18.50 -0.17
N MET A 147 -20.13 18.44 0.17
CA MET A 147 -19.68 18.87 1.49
C MET A 147 -19.37 20.36 1.52
N ASN A 148 -20.34 21.14 1.98
CA ASN A 148 -20.22 22.58 2.10
C ASN A 148 -19.92 23.04 3.53
N THR A 149 -20.05 22.15 4.53
CA THR A 149 -19.89 22.51 5.94
C THR A 149 -18.90 21.61 6.68
N ASN A 150 -18.35 22.08 7.78
CA ASN A 150 -17.53 21.27 8.68
C ASN A 150 -18.30 20.06 9.26
N TYR A 151 -19.63 20.19 9.39
CA TYR A 151 -20.48 19.09 9.84
C TYR A 151 -20.52 17.96 8.80
N ASP A 152 -20.67 18.29 7.50
CA ASP A 152 -20.66 17.31 6.43
C ASP A 152 -19.32 16.57 6.36
N ILE A 153 -18.21 17.31 6.47
CA ILE A 153 -16.85 16.73 6.53
C ILE A 153 -16.73 15.78 7.72
N TYR A 154 -17.20 16.18 8.91
CA TYR A 154 -17.17 15.34 10.09
C TYR A 154 -17.97 14.06 9.88
N GLN A 155 -19.20 14.14 9.41
CA GLN A 155 -20.08 12.98 9.19
C GLN A 155 -19.49 12.00 8.18
N PHE A 156 -18.85 12.51 7.14
CA PHE A 156 -18.26 11.67 6.09
C PHE A 156 -17.10 10.80 6.60
N PHE A 157 -16.20 11.39 7.38
CA PHE A 157 -15.02 10.69 7.89
C PHE A 157 -15.25 10.03 9.26
N HIS A 158 -16.34 10.37 9.95
CA HIS A 158 -16.66 9.81 11.24
C HIS A 158 -16.76 8.27 11.17
N LYS A 159 -16.15 7.58 12.13
CA LYS A 159 -16.08 6.10 12.19
C LYS A 159 -15.23 5.42 11.11
N LYS A 160 -14.59 6.15 10.22
CA LYS A 160 -13.62 5.58 9.28
C LYS A 160 -12.26 5.39 9.94
N SER A 161 -11.52 4.37 9.51
CA SER A 161 -10.16 4.12 9.99
C SER A 161 -9.21 5.25 9.56
N LEU A 162 -8.26 5.57 10.42
CA LEU A 162 -7.27 6.62 10.14
C LEU A 162 -6.49 6.32 8.87
N GLU A 163 -6.08 5.06 8.71
CA GLU A 163 -5.36 4.59 7.52
C GLU A 163 -6.15 4.85 6.24
N ALA A 164 -7.45 4.53 6.23
CA ALA A 164 -8.30 4.76 5.05
C ALA A 164 -8.44 6.25 4.72
N ILE A 165 -8.53 7.11 5.73
CA ILE A 165 -8.59 8.57 5.54
C ILE A 165 -7.28 9.09 4.95
N LEU A 166 -6.12 8.60 5.43
CA LEU A 166 -4.81 8.97 4.89
C LEU A 166 -4.63 8.48 3.45
N ILE A 167 -5.03 7.23 3.15
CA ILE A 167 -5.00 6.68 1.79
C ILE A 167 -5.89 7.51 0.86
N TYR A 168 -7.10 7.85 1.30
CA TYR A 168 -8.02 8.68 0.54
C TYR A 168 -7.42 10.04 0.21
N TYR A 169 -6.79 10.72 1.20
CA TYR A 169 -6.06 11.96 0.97
C TYR A 169 -4.95 11.81 -0.08
N LEU A 170 -4.13 10.75 0.06
CA LEU A 170 -3.02 10.48 -0.85
C LEU A 170 -3.49 10.26 -2.29
N LEU A 171 -4.59 9.56 -2.49
CA LEU A 171 -5.13 9.25 -3.81
C LEU A 171 -5.89 10.42 -4.46
N THR A 172 -6.62 11.21 -3.66
CA THR A 172 -7.49 12.26 -4.19
C THR A 172 -6.90 13.66 -4.11
N LYS A 173 -5.88 13.88 -3.25
CA LYS A 173 -5.26 15.18 -2.94
C LYS A 173 -6.25 16.23 -2.42
N ARG A 174 -7.42 15.81 -1.95
CA ARG A 174 -8.44 16.70 -1.39
C ARG A 174 -8.04 17.17 0.01
N LYS A 175 -8.46 18.38 0.41
CA LYS A 175 -8.08 18.98 1.69
C LYS A 175 -8.97 18.54 2.87
N GLU A 176 -10.17 18.08 2.60
CA GLU A 176 -11.18 17.74 3.61
C GLU A 176 -10.71 16.69 4.62
N PRO A 177 -9.97 15.61 4.22
CA PRO A 177 -9.40 14.68 5.17
C PRO A 177 -8.50 15.36 6.21
N LEU A 178 -7.66 16.32 5.78
CA LEU A 178 -6.77 17.03 6.69
C LEU A 178 -7.55 18.00 7.62
N ILE A 179 -8.59 18.66 7.11
CA ILE A 179 -9.49 19.47 7.94
C ILE A 179 -10.13 18.60 9.03
N TYR A 180 -10.60 17.41 8.68
CA TYR A 180 -11.15 16.46 9.64
C TYR A 180 -10.12 16.08 10.71
N LEU A 181 -8.94 15.65 10.30
CA LEU A 181 -7.89 15.16 11.21
C LEU A 181 -7.31 16.26 12.11
N GLU A 182 -7.21 17.50 11.63
CA GLU A 182 -6.56 18.59 12.36
C GLU A 182 -7.52 19.39 13.26
N LYS A 183 -8.75 19.57 12.80
CA LYS A 183 -9.70 20.46 13.45
C LYS A 183 -10.87 19.74 14.11
N LEU A 184 -11.48 18.78 13.40
CA LEU A 184 -12.77 18.25 13.81
C LEU A 184 -12.66 17.05 14.76
N ILE A 185 -11.64 16.23 14.66
CA ILE A 185 -11.43 15.08 15.56
C ILE A 185 -11.07 15.52 17.00
N LYS A 186 -10.56 16.74 17.18
CA LYS A 186 -10.15 17.31 18.48
C LYS A 186 -11.31 17.97 19.24
N ILE A 187 -12.50 18.03 18.66
CA ILE A 187 -13.69 18.63 19.29
C ILE A 187 -14.44 17.57 20.15
N ARG A 188 -13.72 16.64 20.74
CA ARG A 188 -14.28 15.70 21.73
C ARG A 188 -14.03 16.15 23.14
#